data_82d9915008c20647140358c574d347e7
#
_entry.id   82d9915008c20647140358c574d347e7
#
_cell.length_a   1.000
_cell.length_b   1.000
_cell.length_c   1.000
_cell.angle_alpha   90.00
_cell.angle_beta   90.00
_cell.angle_gamma   90.00
#
_symmetry.space_group_name_H-M   'P 1'
#
loop_
_entity.id
_entity.type
_entity.pdbx_description
1 polymer ?
#
loop_
_entity_poly.entity_id
_entity_poly.type
_entity_poly.pdbx_seq_one_letter_code
_entity_poly.pdbx_strand_id
1 'polypeptide(L)'
;MDNQKLADAINTLAAFCACRDLPALSKEALKRKYGFEQADVMVLFGGSIICGGDVLANAMQNGIAKKYIVVGGEGHTTQTLRNQMHACFPEVETENRMEAEIFSSYLSFRYGLTPDYLECASTNCGNNITNLLCLLRREQVPFQSIILCQDATMQRRMDATLRLYQTDAAIINFASYQVQVVVKNG
;
A
#
# COMPACT_ATOMS: atom_id res chain seq x y z
N MET A 1 31.71 13.54 -8.04
CA MET A 1 31.28 12.23 -7.48
C MET A 1 31.11 11.30 -8.66
N ASP A 2 31.56 10.07 -8.57
CA ASP A 2 31.36 9.08 -9.63
C ASP A 2 29.87 8.76 -9.75
N ASN A 3 29.31 8.90 -10.95
CA ASN A 3 27.87 8.71 -11.21
C ASN A 3 27.43 7.29 -10.88
N GLN A 4 28.30 6.28 -11.05
CA GLN A 4 27.99 4.90 -10.67
C GLN A 4 27.84 4.77 -9.16
N LYS A 5 28.77 5.33 -8.39
CA LYS A 5 28.67 5.33 -6.91
C LYS A 5 27.42 6.03 -6.40
N LEU A 6 27.01 7.12 -7.08
CA LEU A 6 25.78 7.82 -6.73
C LEU A 6 24.54 6.97 -7.04
N ALA A 7 24.49 6.33 -8.21
CA ALA A 7 23.41 5.43 -8.58
C ALA A 7 23.30 4.25 -7.61
N ASP A 8 24.43 3.64 -7.23
CA ASP A 8 24.48 2.52 -6.28
C ASP A 8 23.97 2.94 -4.89
N ALA A 9 24.35 4.13 -4.41
CA ALA A 9 23.86 4.68 -3.14
C ALA A 9 22.35 4.93 -3.17
N ILE A 10 21.83 5.53 -4.26
CA ILE A 10 20.38 5.75 -4.44
C ILE A 10 19.64 4.41 -4.48
N ASN A 11 20.14 3.43 -5.23
CA ASN A 11 19.51 2.11 -5.34
C ASN A 11 19.51 1.37 -4.00
N THR A 12 20.55 1.52 -3.19
CA THR A 12 20.60 0.97 -1.84
C THR A 12 19.51 1.57 -0.95
N LEU A 13 19.34 2.90 -0.95
CA LEU A 13 18.29 3.57 -0.19
C LEU A 13 16.89 3.21 -0.72
N ALA A 14 16.72 3.19 -2.04
CA ALA A 14 15.46 2.81 -2.66
C ALA A 14 15.04 1.39 -2.27
N ALA A 15 15.96 0.41 -2.34
CA ALA A 15 15.69 -0.96 -1.94
C ALA A 15 15.40 -1.09 -0.43
N PHE A 16 16.08 -0.31 0.40
CA PHE A 16 15.82 -0.26 1.84
C PHE A 16 14.41 0.26 2.15
N CYS A 17 13.98 1.35 1.52
CA CYS A 17 12.67 1.94 1.75
C CYS A 17 11.54 1.09 1.15
N ALA A 18 11.70 0.63 -0.10
CA ALA A 18 10.71 -0.14 -0.86
C ALA A 18 10.75 -1.64 -0.54
N CYS A 19 10.70 -1.98 0.75
CA CYS A 19 10.81 -3.38 1.15
C CYS A 19 9.64 -4.21 0.60
N ARG A 20 10.00 -5.38 0.06
CA ARG A 20 9.09 -6.44 -0.35
C ARG A 20 9.55 -7.75 0.27
N ASP A 21 8.65 -8.39 0.98
CA ASP A 21 8.92 -9.69 1.61
C ASP A 21 8.67 -10.86 0.66
N LEU A 22 7.95 -10.59 -0.42
CA LEU A 22 7.61 -11.56 -1.47
C LEU A 22 8.03 -11.02 -2.84
N PRO A 23 8.47 -11.89 -3.76
CA PRO A 23 8.76 -11.48 -5.14
C PRO A 23 7.49 -11.09 -5.92
N ALA A 24 6.36 -11.71 -5.58
CA ALA A 24 5.04 -11.43 -6.11
C ALA A 24 3.98 -11.69 -5.04
N LEU A 25 2.84 -10.99 -5.12
CA LEU A 25 1.67 -11.31 -4.29
C LEU A 25 0.93 -12.49 -4.93
N SER A 26 1.30 -13.70 -4.52
CA SER A 26 0.64 -14.93 -4.93
C SER A 26 0.46 -15.90 -3.78
N LYS A 27 -0.54 -16.79 -3.91
CA LYS A 27 -0.81 -17.84 -2.92
C LYS A 27 0.39 -18.76 -2.72
N GLU A 28 1.09 -19.10 -3.81
CA GLU A 28 2.29 -19.95 -3.80
C GLU A 28 3.45 -19.26 -3.03
N ALA A 29 3.63 -17.95 -3.23
CA ALA A 29 4.68 -17.19 -2.54
C ALA A 29 4.37 -17.07 -1.03
N LEU A 30 3.11 -16.82 -0.67
CA LEU A 30 2.65 -16.81 0.72
C LEU A 30 2.85 -18.18 1.36
N LYS A 31 2.39 -19.26 0.72
CA LYS A 31 2.53 -20.61 1.23
C LYS A 31 3.99 -21.02 1.45
N ARG A 32 4.84 -20.71 0.48
CA ARG A 32 6.28 -21.05 0.56
C ARG A 32 6.99 -20.33 1.69
N LYS A 33 6.67 -19.05 1.95
CA LYS A 33 7.38 -18.24 2.94
C LYS A 33 6.74 -18.27 4.33
N TYR A 34 5.41 -18.32 4.41
CA TYR A 34 4.67 -18.15 5.66
C TYR A 34 3.81 -19.36 6.05
N GLY A 35 3.65 -20.36 5.17
CA GLY A 35 2.89 -21.58 5.45
C GLY A 35 1.39 -21.46 5.19
N PHE A 36 0.88 -20.30 4.78
CA PHE A 36 -0.53 -20.08 4.42
C PHE A 36 -0.66 -19.51 3.01
N GLU A 37 -1.79 -19.74 2.35
CA GLU A 37 -2.05 -19.27 0.98
C GLU A 37 -2.77 -17.91 0.92
N GLN A 38 -3.33 -17.46 2.05
CA GLN A 38 -4.12 -16.25 2.14
C GLN A 38 -3.86 -15.56 3.48
N ALA A 39 -3.51 -14.26 3.45
CA ALA A 39 -3.38 -13.45 4.66
C ALA A 39 -4.76 -13.11 5.23
N ASP A 40 -4.84 -12.73 6.50
CA ASP A 40 -6.10 -12.30 7.09
C ASP A 40 -6.52 -10.93 6.57
N VAL A 41 -5.57 -9.99 6.47
CA VAL A 41 -5.82 -8.62 6.04
C VAL A 41 -4.79 -8.17 5.02
N MET A 42 -5.22 -7.41 4.01
CA MET A 42 -4.33 -6.60 3.16
C MET A 42 -4.78 -5.15 3.22
N VAL A 43 -3.81 -4.26 3.40
CA VAL A 43 -4.05 -2.82 3.51
C VAL A 43 -3.28 -2.09 2.42
N LEU A 44 -4.00 -1.25 1.67
CA LEU A 44 -3.41 -0.20 0.85
C LEU A 44 -3.46 1.11 1.65
N PHE A 45 -2.32 1.73 1.85
CA PHE A 45 -2.26 3.08 2.39
C PHE A 45 -2.27 4.09 1.26
N GLY A 46 -3.08 5.13 1.40
CA GLY A 46 -3.19 6.23 0.48
C GLY A 46 -1.87 6.97 0.24
N GLY A 47 -1.89 7.82 -0.74
CA GLY A 47 -0.75 8.59 -1.23
C GLY A 47 -0.98 8.98 -2.68
N SER A 48 -0.03 9.68 -3.31
CA SER A 48 -0.20 10.20 -4.67
C SER A 48 0.05 9.17 -5.79
N ILE A 49 0.41 7.95 -5.49
CA ILE A 49 0.85 6.95 -6.49
C ILE A 49 -0.29 5.97 -6.80
N ILE A 50 -0.90 6.11 -7.99
CA ILE A 50 -2.09 5.37 -8.41
C ILE A 50 -1.85 3.85 -8.51
N CYS A 51 -0.66 3.40 -8.90
CA CYS A 51 -0.37 1.98 -9.09
C CYS A 51 -0.58 1.11 -7.83
N GLY A 52 -0.64 1.72 -6.63
CA GLY A 52 -1.05 1.01 -5.41
C GLY A 52 -2.45 0.41 -5.52
N GLY A 53 -3.36 1.12 -6.19
CA GLY A 53 -4.70 0.61 -6.51
C GLY A 53 -4.66 -0.62 -7.41
N ASP A 54 -3.78 -0.63 -8.43
CA ASP A 54 -3.62 -1.80 -9.32
C ASP A 54 -3.08 -3.03 -8.56
N VAL A 55 -2.14 -2.81 -7.64
CA VAL A 55 -1.62 -3.87 -6.77
C VAL A 55 -2.72 -4.45 -5.89
N LEU A 56 -3.54 -3.58 -5.27
CA LEU A 56 -4.66 -4.02 -4.45
C LEU A 56 -5.70 -4.78 -5.28
N ALA A 57 -6.07 -4.25 -6.47
CA ALA A 57 -7.00 -4.91 -7.37
C ALA A 57 -6.54 -6.32 -7.76
N ASN A 58 -5.28 -6.47 -8.13
CA ASN A 58 -4.69 -7.77 -8.46
C ASN A 58 -4.74 -8.73 -7.27
N ALA A 59 -4.42 -8.25 -6.07
CA ALA A 59 -4.50 -9.05 -4.85
C ALA A 59 -5.95 -9.50 -4.54
N MET A 60 -6.94 -8.61 -4.73
CA MET A 60 -8.36 -8.92 -4.56
C MET A 60 -8.83 -9.99 -5.55
N GLN A 61 -8.51 -9.83 -6.83
CA GLN A 61 -8.87 -10.79 -7.89
C GLN A 61 -8.30 -12.19 -7.66
N ASN A 62 -7.10 -12.26 -7.06
CA ASN A 62 -6.42 -13.53 -6.77
C ASN A 62 -6.71 -14.07 -5.35
N GLY A 63 -7.51 -13.37 -4.54
CA GLY A 63 -7.87 -13.80 -3.20
C GLY A 63 -6.66 -13.95 -2.26
N ILE A 64 -5.77 -12.96 -2.29
CA ILE A 64 -4.51 -12.96 -1.51
C ILE A 64 -4.74 -12.70 -0.03
N ALA A 65 -5.83 -12.01 0.33
CA ALA A 65 -6.24 -11.79 1.70
C ALA A 65 -7.74 -12.07 1.88
N LYS A 66 -8.19 -12.24 3.13
CA LYS A 66 -9.60 -12.42 3.48
C LYS A 66 -10.33 -11.10 3.55
N LYS A 67 -9.63 -10.02 3.95
CA LYS A 67 -10.14 -8.66 4.06
C LYS A 67 -9.21 -7.66 3.38
N TYR A 68 -9.80 -6.70 2.66
CA TYR A 68 -9.08 -5.66 1.95
C TYR A 68 -9.52 -4.29 2.46
N ILE A 69 -8.55 -3.48 2.85
CA ILE A 69 -8.77 -2.18 3.49
C ILE A 69 -7.99 -1.11 2.72
N VAL A 70 -8.60 0.04 2.54
CA VAL A 70 -7.89 1.23 2.08
C VAL A 70 -7.89 2.25 3.21
N VAL A 71 -6.71 2.76 3.55
CA VAL A 71 -6.47 3.73 4.62
C VAL A 71 -5.90 5.00 4.00
N GLY A 72 -6.55 6.13 4.22
CA GLY A 72 -6.06 7.42 3.76
C GLY A 72 -7.12 8.50 3.84
N GLY A 73 -6.94 9.46 4.73
CA GLY A 73 -7.75 10.65 4.84
C GLY A 73 -7.20 11.78 3.96
N GLU A 74 -7.07 12.97 4.53
CA GLU A 74 -6.51 14.12 3.85
C GLU A 74 -5.14 14.49 4.42
N GLY A 75 -4.12 14.47 3.57
CA GLY A 75 -2.74 14.76 3.90
C GLY A 75 -2.05 15.63 2.84
N HIS A 76 -0.73 15.78 2.95
CA HIS A 76 0.05 16.63 2.05
C HIS A 76 0.02 16.19 0.58
N THR A 77 -0.23 14.92 0.30
CA THR A 77 -0.22 14.34 -1.05
C THR A 77 -1.60 14.22 -1.67
N THR A 78 -2.68 14.46 -0.92
CA THR A 78 -4.05 14.25 -1.36
C THR A 78 -4.41 15.08 -2.59
N GLN A 79 -4.01 16.36 -2.63
CA GLN A 79 -4.27 17.18 -3.81
C GLN A 79 -3.51 16.70 -5.06
N THR A 80 -2.30 16.16 -4.86
CA THR A 80 -1.54 15.54 -5.95
C THR A 80 -2.24 14.29 -6.47
N LEU A 81 -2.78 13.44 -5.57
CA LEU A 81 -3.57 12.28 -5.96
C LEU A 81 -4.83 12.70 -6.74
N ARG A 82 -5.58 13.69 -6.25
CA ARG A 82 -6.77 14.22 -6.94
C ARG A 82 -6.45 14.64 -8.38
N ASN A 83 -5.39 15.42 -8.54
CA ASN A 83 -4.97 15.93 -9.84
C ASN A 83 -4.53 14.81 -10.80
N GLN A 84 -3.70 13.88 -10.31
CA GLN A 84 -3.22 12.76 -11.12
C GLN A 84 -4.36 11.79 -11.48
N MET A 85 -5.22 11.47 -10.52
CA MET A 85 -6.36 10.59 -10.76
C MET A 85 -7.30 11.20 -11.78
N HIS A 86 -7.66 12.48 -11.64
CA HIS A 86 -8.52 13.18 -12.60
C HIS A 86 -7.89 13.25 -14.00
N ALA A 87 -6.58 13.46 -14.09
CA ALA A 87 -5.88 13.52 -15.38
C ALA A 87 -5.84 12.15 -16.08
N CYS A 88 -5.70 11.06 -15.34
CA CYS A 88 -5.62 9.70 -15.90
C CYS A 88 -6.98 9.03 -16.06
N PHE A 89 -7.93 9.34 -15.18
CA PHE A 89 -9.25 8.70 -15.06
C PHE A 89 -10.30 9.76 -14.70
N PRO A 90 -10.72 10.60 -15.67
CA PRO A 90 -11.65 11.72 -15.41
C PRO A 90 -13.02 11.28 -14.86
N GLU A 91 -13.38 10.01 -15.05
CA GLU A 91 -14.64 9.43 -14.56
C GLU A 91 -14.59 9.09 -13.05
N VAL A 92 -13.39 9.05 -12.46
CA VAL A 92 -13.22 8.81 -11.03
C VAL A 92 -13.46 10.11 -10.27
N GLU A 93 -14.44 10.11 -9.38
CA GLU A 93 -14.74 11.27 -8.54
C GLU A 93 -13.60 11.54 -7.55
N THR A 94 -13.04 12.74 -7.62
CA THR A 94 -11.87 13.13 -6.81
C THR A 94 -12.09 14.38 -5.97
N GLU A 95 -13.06 15.23 -6.36
CA GLU A 95 -13.30 16.52 -5.71
C GLU A 95 -13.82 16.31 -4.28
N ASN A 96 -13.15 16.95 -3.32
CA ASN A 96 -13.44 16.85 -1.88
C ASN A 96 -13.45 15.41 -1.32
N ARG A 97 -12.83 14.44 -2.04
CA ARG A 97 -12.71 13.06 -1.58
C ARG A 97 -11.42 12.82 -0.82
N MET A 98 -11.49 11.96 0.21
CA MET A 98 -10.33 11.45 0.92
C MET A 98 -9.57 10.42 0.08
N GLU A 99 -8.28 10.20 0.36
CA GLU A 99 -7.46 9.28 -0.42
C GLU A 99 -8.08 7.87 -0.51
N ALA A 100 -8.61 7.35 0.60
CA ALA A 100 -9.26 6.04 0.62
C ALA A 100 -10.52 5.99 -0.26
N GLU A 101 -11.31 7.07 -0.30
CA GLU A 101 -12.50 7.16 -1.17
C GLU A 101 -12.11 7.21 -2.64
N ILE A 102 -11.06 7.97 -3.00
CA ILE A 102 -10.55 8.06 -4.37
C ILE A 102 -10.08 6.67 -4.85
N PHE A 103 -9.29 5.96 -4.05
CA PHE A 103 -8.88 4.61 -4.40
C PHE A 103 -10.05 3.62 -4.49
N SER A 104 -11.04 3.72 -3.61
CA SER A 104 -12.25 2.90 -3.69
C SER A 104 -13.03 3.14 -4.98
N SER A 105 -13.22 4.43 -5.36
CA SER A 105 -13.86 4.81 -6.62
C SER A 105 -13.06 4.32 -7.83
N TYR A 106 -11.74 4.42 -7.79
CA TYR A 106 -10.85 3.89 -8.82
C TYR A 106 -10.96 2.37 -8.98
N LEU A 107 -10.95 1.63 -7.87
CA LEU A 107 -11.11 0.17 -7.88
C LEU A 107 -12.46 -0.25 -8.46
N SER A 108 -13.52 0.45 -8.08
CA SER A 108 -14.88 0.20 -8.60
C SER A 108 -14.95 0.50 -10.09
N PHE A 109 -14.48 1.66 -10.54
CA PHE A 109 -14.53 2.10 -11.93
C PHE A 109 -13.73 1.17 -12.85
N ARG A 110 -12.49 0.90 -12.49
CA ARG A 110 -11.57 0.18 -13.39
C ARG A 110 -11.68 -1.34 -13.32
N TYR A 111 -12.03 -1.88 -12.17
CA TYR A 111 -11.97 -3.31 -11.91
C TYR A 111 -13.29 -3.93 -11.43
N GLY A 112 -14.31 -3.12 -11.13
CA GLY A 112 -15.56 -3.60 -10.54
C GLY A 112 -15.37 -4.15 -9.12
N LEU A 113 -14.35 -3.68 -8.39
CA LEU A 113 -13.99 -4.17 -7.07
C LEU A 113 -14.29 -3.13 -6.00
N THR A 114 -14.69 -3.60 -4.83
CA THR A 114 -14.92 -2.74 -3.65
C THR A 114 -14.14 -3.30 -2.46
N PRO A 115 -13.30 -2.51 -1.79
CA PRO A 115 -12.63 -2.94 -0.57
C PRO A 115 -13.65 -3.17 0.55
N ASP A 116 -13.33 -4.06 1.51
CA ASP A 116 -14.23 -4.35 2.65
C ASP A 116 -14.41 -3.14 3.55
N TYR A 117 -13.35 -2.35 3.78
CA TYR A 117 -13.39 -1.19 4.67
C TYR A 117 -12.55 -0.03 4.15
N LEU A 118 -12.98 1.19 4.51
CA LEU A 118 -12.24 2.43 4.29
C LEU A 118 -11.94 3.11 5.62
N GLU A 119 -10.74 3.63 5.78
CA GLU A 119 -10.36 4.54 6.85
C GLU A 119 -10.03 5.91 6.23
N CYS A 120 -10.80 6.94 6.57
CA CYS A 120 -10.77 8.26 5.91
C CYS A 120 -10.37 9.40 6.85
N ALA A 121 -9.98 9.14 8.09
CA ALA A 121 -9.69 10.18 9.07
C ALA A 121 -8.20 10.41 9.31
N SER A 122 -7.33 9.56 8.76
CA SER A 122 -5.89 9.66 8.93
C SER A 122 -5.29 10.83 8.14
N THR A 123 -4.29 11.49 8.72
CA THR A 123 -3.62 12.66 8.11
C THR A 123 -2.11 12.49 7.98
N ASN A 124 -1.56 11.40 8.51
CA ASN A 124 -0.12 11.09 8.50
C ASN A 124 0.11 9.59 8.76
N CYS A 125 1.36 9.15 8.56
CA CYS A 125 1.73 7.72 8.69
C CYS A 125 1.44 7.12 10.08
N GLY A 126 1.59 7.89 11.15
CA GLY A 126 1.26 7.44 12.50
C GLY A 126 -0.24 7.18 12.63
N ASN A 127 -1.06 8.15 12.20
CA ASN A 127 -2.51 8.01 12.21
C ASN A 127 -3.00 6.89 11.27
N ASN A 128 -2.36 6.68 10.13
CA ASN A 128 -2.70 5.57 9.24
C ASN A 128 -2.69 4.24 10.00
N ILE A 129 -1.67 3.99 10.81
CA ILE A 129 -1.56 2.76 11.59
C ILE A 129 -2.52 2.73 12.78
N THR A 130 -2.57 3.79 13.58
CA THR A 130 -3.44 3.78 14.78
C THR A 130 -4.91 3.71 14.41
N ASN A 131 -5.33 4.42 13.36
CA ASN A 131 -6.71 4.40 12.88
C ASN A 131 -7.06 3.07 12.21
N LEU A 132 -6.13 2.45 11.46
CA LEU A 132 -6.28 1.09 10.96
C LEU A 132 -6.56 0.10 12.10
N LEU A 133 -5.74 0.14 13.15
CA LEU A 133 -5.92 -0.76 14.30
C LEU A 133 -7.24 -0.49 15.04
N CYS A 134 -7.68 0.77 15.15
CA CYS A 134 -8.98 1.13 15.69
C CYS A 134 -10.12 0.60 14.82
N LEU A 135 -10.01 0.74 13.49
CA LEU A 135 -10.97 0.20 12.52
C LEU A 135 -11.11 -1.31 12.67
N LEU A 136 -10.00 -2.05 12.65
CA LEU A 136 -9.99 -3.51 12.76
C LEU A 136 -10.64 -3.99 14.06
N ARG A 137 -10.40 -3.30 15.20
CA ARG A 137 -11.04 -3.61 16.49
C ARG A 137 -12.54 -3.31 16.46
N ARG A 138 -12.93 -2.17 15.93
CA ARG A 138 -14.35 -1.74 15.84
C ARG A 138 -15.17 -2.71 14.99
N GLU A 139 -14.61 -3.11 13.84
CA GLU A 139 -15.25 -4.04 12.90
C GLU A 139 -15.08 -5.51 13.28
N GLN A 140 -14.45 -5.78 14.43
CA GLN A 140 -14.21 -7.13 14.94
C GLN A 140 -13.49 -8.04 13.92
N VAL A 141 -12.50 -7.50 13.23
CA VAL A 141 -11.64 -8.21 12.27
C VAL A 141 -10.36 -8.67 12.97
N PRO A 142 -10.31 -9.91 13.48
CA PRO A 142 -9.09 -10.46 14.04
C PRO A 142 -8.10 -10.77 12.93
N PHE A 143 -6.80 -10.61 13.19
CA PHE A 143 -5.77 -10.98 12.25
C PHE A 143 -4.52 -11.51 12.96
N GLN A 144 -3.90 -12.51 12.34
CA GLN A 144 -2.56 -13.01 12.67
C GLN A 144 -1.58 -12.81 11.52
N SER A 145 -2.08 -12.32 10.38
CA SER A 145 -1.28 -11.99 9.21
C SER A 145 -1.85 -10.76 8.51
N ILE A 146 -0.96 -9.82 8.17
CA ILE A 146 -1.34 -8.57 7.52
C ILE A 146 -0.32 -8.20 6.45
N ILE A 147 -0.82 -7.89 5.24
CA ILE A 147 -0.01 -7.37 4.14
C ILE A 147 -0.14 -5.85 4.11
N LEU A 148 0.99 -5.16 4.19
CA LEU A 148 1.06 -3.71 4.05
C LEU A 148 1.50 -3.37 2.63
N CYS A 149 0.72 -2.54 1.94
CA CYS A 149 1.03 -1.99 0.63
C CYS A 149 1.03 -0.46 0.69
N GLN A 150 2.17 0.13 0.38
CA GLN A 150 2.35 1.57 0.31
C GLN A 150 3.33 1.90 -0.82
N ASP A 151 3.52 3.18 -1.14
CA ASP A 151 4.54 3.59 -2.09
C ASP A 151 5.96 3.23 -1.62
N ALA A 152 6.89 3.16 -2.59
CA ALA A 152 8.26 2.70 -2.36
C ALA A 152 9.00 3.49 -1.27
N THR A 153 8.71 4.78 -1.12
CA THR A 153 9.43 5.65 -0.18
C THR A 153 8.93 5.51 1.26
N MET A 154 7.69 5.05 1.43
CA MET A 154 6.99 5.03 2.72
C MET A 154 6.79 3.61 3.29
N GLN A 155 6.96 2.55 2.48
CA GLN A 155 6.68 1.17 2.87
C GLN A 155 7.39 0.77 4.17
N ARG A 156 8.70 1.02 4.28
CA ARG A 156 9.49 0.70 5.49
C ARG A 156 8.99 1.44 6.72
N ARG A 157 8.54 2.68 6.55
CA ARG A 157 8.00 3.49 7.65
C ARG A 157 6.69 2.91 8.16
N MET A 158 5.81 2.43 7.27
CA MET A 158 4.56 1.79 7.67
C MET A 158 4.82 0.49 8.44
N ASP A 159 5.73 -0.34 7.96
CA ASP A 159 6.19 -1.56 8.66
C ASP A 159 6.70 -1.25 10.07
N ALA A 160 7.65 -0.32 10.19
CA ALA A 160 8.22 0.06 11.46
C ALA A 160 7.16 0.61 12.43
N THR A 161 6.22 1.43 11.93
CA THR A 161 5.16 1.99 12.76
C THR A 161 4.19 0.91 13.25
N LEU A 162 3.79 -0.03 12.38
CA LEU A 162 2.90 -1.12 12.82
C LEU A 162 3.55 -2.01 13.87
N ARG A 163 4.83 -2.32 13.74
CA ARG A 163 5.58 -3.14 14.73
C ARG A 163 5.66 -2.54 16.12
N LEU A 164 5.45 -1.21 16.27
CA LEU A 164 5.35 -0.60 17.61
C LEU A 164 4.08 -1.01 18.35
N TYR A 165 3.04 -1.40 17.64
CA TYR A 165 1.72 -1.70 18.22
C TYR A 165 1.31 -3.16 18.08
N GLN A 166 1.93 -3.90 17.15
CA GLN A 166 1.55 -5.26 16.81
C GLN A 166 2.81 -6.12 16.63
N THR A 167 3.06 -6.99 17.61
CA THR A 167 4.28 -7.83 17.64
C THR A 167 4.03 -9.28 17.25
N ASP A 168 2.80 -9.78 17.44
CA ASP A 168 2.49 -11.20 17.33
C ASP A 168 1.95 -11.62 15.96
N ALA A 169 1.62 -10.65 15.09
CA ALA A 169 1.16 -10.95 13.74
C ALA A 169 2.31 -11.06 12.73
N ALA A 170 2.12 -11.89 11.73
CA ALA A 170 2.99 -11.92 10.55
C ALA A 170 2.75 -10.66 9.71
N ILE A 171 3.67 -9.69 9.79
CA ILE A 171 3.62 -8.46 9.01
C ILE A 171 4.40 -8.70 7.71
N ILE A 172 3.71 -8.54 6.58
CA ILE A 172 4.22 -8.81 5.24
C ILE A 172 4.29 -7.50 4.47
N ASN A 173 5.47 -7.13 4.04
CA ASN A 173 5.70 -5.91 3.28
C ASN A 173 5.58 -6.17 1.78
N PHE A 174 4.87 -5.27 1.09
CA PHE A 174 4.82 -5.27 -0.37
C PHE A 174 4.68 -3.85 -0.90
N ALA A 175 5.82 -3.15 -1.09
CA ALA A 175 5.81 -1.83 -1.72
C ALA A 175 5.11 -1.90 -3.09
N SER A 176 4.23 -0.94 -3.39
CA SER A 176 3.41 -0.95 -4.61
C SER A 176 4.25 -0.92 -5.88
N TYR A 177 5.44 -0.30 -5.83
CA TYR A 177 6.43 -0.29 -6.91
C TYR A 177 7.85 -0.35 -6.35
N GLN A 178 8.82 -0.55 -7.23
CA GLN A 178 10.24 -0.43 -6.94
C GLN A 178 10.88 0.47 -8.00
N VAL A 179 11.90 1.22 -7.60
CA VAL A 179 12.66 2.12 -8.48
C VAL A 179 14.12 1.73 -8.53
N GLN A 180 14.73 1.91 -9.68
CA GLN A 180 16.15 1.73 -9.89
C GLN A 180 16.71 2.85 -10.77
N VAL A 181 17.81 3.42 -10.36
CA VAL A 181 18.58 4.38 -11.13
C VAL A 181 19.67 3.66 -11.91
N VAL A 182 19.78 3.94 -13.19
CA VAL A 182 20.83 3.41 -14.06
C VAL A 182 21.61 4.58 -14.68
N VAL A 183 22.93 4.44 -14.73
CA VAL A 183 23.79 5.40 -15.42
C VAL A 183 23.73 5.07 -16.91
N LYS A 184 23.29 6.03 -17.72
CA LYS A 184 23.37 5.93 -19.18
C LYS A 184 24.67 6.58 -19.63
N ASN A 185 25.53 5.80 -20.26
CA ASN A 185 26.62 6.36 -21.05
C ASN A 185 25.98 7.00 -22.28
N GLY A 186 26.10 8.35 -22.38
CA GLY A 186 25.58 9.16 -23.49
C GLY A 186 26.37 8.95 -24.78
#